data_fbf41e29634db61382d8b92e701bb2ab
#
_entry.id   fbf41e29634db61382d8b92e701bb2ab
#
_cell.length_a   1.000
_cell.length_b   1.000
_cell.length_c   1.000
_cell.angle_alpha   90.00
_cell.angle_beta   90.00
_cell.angle_gamma   90.00
#
_symmetry.space_group_name_H-M   'P 1'
#
loop_
_entity.id
_entity.type
_entity.pdbx_description
1 polymer ?
#
loop_
_entity_poly.entity_id
_entity_poly.type
_entity_poly.pdbx_seq_one_letter_code
_entity_poly.pdbx_strand_id
1 'polypeptide(L)'
;MKDLSFCLEYRSVEIAGVCIDLTEKEFDILALLIMNQRQVYTYEMIMYSVWHDDFSFYLRNAISSHISNLRKKLKSSETASEHIKSIRGIGYKFEV
;
A
#
# COMPACT_ATOMS: atom_id res chain seq x y z
N MET A 1 -3.79 2.11 13.95
CA MET A 1 -5.23 1.85 13.71
C MET A 1 -5.65 0.70 14.59
N LYS A 2 -6.82 0.82 15.18
CA LYS A 2 -7.26 -0.14 16.21
C LYS A 2 -7.51 -1.54 15.69
N ASP A 3 -8.01 -1.66 14.49
CA ASP A 3 -8.45 -2.93 13.92
C ASP A 3 -7.44 -3.53 12.94
N LEU A 4 -6.42 -2.79 12.56
CA LEU A 4 -5.40 -3.24 11.62
C LEU A 4 -4.10 -3.57 12.34
N SER A 5 -3.64 -4.79 12.18
CA SER A 5 -2.33 -5.24 12.67
C SER A 5 -1.43 -5.52 11.48
N PHE A 6 -0.25 -4.92 11.51
CA PHE A 6 0.74 -5.05 10.44
C PHE A 6 2.02 -5.62 11.03
N CYS A 7 2.51 -6.69 10.42
CA CYS A 7 3.77 -7.31 10.86
C CYS A 7 4.73 -7.46 9.68
N LEU A 8 5.79 -6.68 9.70
CA LEU A 8 6.80 -6.73 8.65
C LEU A 8 7.57 -8.04 8.66
N GLU A 9 7.89 -8.54 9.85
CA GLU A 9 8.66 -9.76 10.01
C GLU A 9 7.97 -10.98 9.39
N TYR A 10 6.67 -11.11 9.62
CA TYR A 10 5.88 -12.21 9.07
C TYR A 10 5.20 -11.86 7.75
N ARG A 11 5.39 -10.64 7.28
CA ARG A 11 4.75 -10.12 6.05
C ARG A 11 3.24 -10.37 6.07
N SER A 12 2.62 -10.04 7.19
CA SER A 12 1.21 -10.30 7.41
C SER A 12 0.43 -9.06 7.80
N VAL A 13 -0.84 -9.06 7.44
CA VAL A 13 -1.79 -8.02 7.79
C VAL A 13 -3.04 -8.70 8.33
N GLU A 14 -3.53 -8.24 9.47
CA GLU A 14 -4.77 -8.72 10.06
C GLU A 14 -5.72 -7.56 10.28
N ILE A 15 -6.99 -7.80 10.04
CA ILE A 15 -8.05 -6.84 10.36
C ILE A 15 -9.03 -7.53 11.28
N ALA A 16 -9.18 -6.97 12.49
CA ALA A 16 -10.05 -7.53 13.52
C ALA A 16 -9.76 -9.00 13.79
N GLY A 17 -8.48 -9.38 13.80
CA GLY A 17 -8.04 -10.73 14.05
C GLY A 17 -8.08 -11.66 12.85
N VAL A 18 -8.55 -11.19 11.71
CA VAL A 18 -8.64 -12.00 10.48
C VAL A 18 -7.47 -11.65 9.57
N CYS A 19 -6.71 -12.67 9.17
CA CYS A 19 -5.59 -12.49 8.27
C CYS A 19 -6.09 -12.13 6.86
N ILE A 20 -5.51 -11.07 6.30
CA ILE A 20 -5.85 -10.62 4.95
C ILE A 20 -4.77 -11.10 4.00
N ASP A 21 -5.19 -11.80 2.95
CA ASP A 21 -4.28 -12.38 1.98
C ASP A 21 -3.87 -11.34 0.93
N LEU A 22 -2.65 -10.85 1.03
CA LEU A 22 -2.10 -9.89 0.09
C LEU A 22 -1.07 -10.57 -0.80
N THR A 23 -1.00 -10.11 -2.05
CA THR A 23 0.10 -10.53 -2.92
C THR A 23 1.40 -9.89 -2.43
N GLU A 24 2.53 -10.41 -2.92
CA GLU A 24 3.84 -9.90 -2.54
C GLU A 24 3.96 -8.39 -2.80
N LYS A 25 3.55 -7.94 -3.97
CA LYS A 25 3.65 -6.52 -4.32
C LYS A 25 2.66 -5.65 -3.56
N GLU A 26 1.46 -6.15 -3.31
CA GLU A 26 0.49 -5.43 -2.47
C GLU A 26 1.06 -5.22 -1.07
N PHE A 27 1.64 -6.25 -0.49
CA PHE A 27 2.25 -6.13 0.83
C PHE A 27 3.42 -5.14 0.81
N ASP A 28 4.30 -5.25 -0.19
CA ASP A 28 5.47 -4.36 -0.30
C ASP A 28 5.06 -2.90 -0.40
N ILE A 29 4.05 -2.59 -1.19
CA ILE A 29 3.54 -1.23 -1.33
C ILE A 29 2.94 -0.75 -0.01
N LEU A 30 2.11 -1.57 0.62
CA LEU A 30 1.50 -1.21 1.90
C LEU A 30 2.55 -0.97 2.96
N ALA A 31 3.56 -1.85 3.05
CA ALA A 31 4.65 -1.69 4.02
C ALA A 31 5.39 -0.37 3.82
N LEU A 32 5.71 -0.05 2.57
CA LEU A 32 6.40 1.19 2.24
C LEU A 32 5.62 2.41 2.75
N LEU A 33 4.31 2.42 2.50
CA LEU A 33 3.46 3.55 2.88
C LEU A 33 3.21 3.61 4.38
N ILE A 34 2.92 2.48 5.02
CA ILE A 34 2.64 2.45 6.47
C ILE A 34 3.87 2.81 7.28
N MET A 35 5.04 2.34 6.89
CA MET A 35 6.28 2.59 7.63
C MET A 35 6.78 4.03 7.45
N ASN A 36 6.22 4.76 6.50
CA ASN A 36 6.59 6.15 6.21
C ASN A 36 5.34 7.01 6.11
N GLN A 37 4.50 6.96 7.14
CA GLN A 37 3.23 7.68 7.14
C GLN A 37 3.42 9.17 6.91
N ARG A 38 2.44 9.75 6.19
CA ARG A 38 2.39 11.15 5.79
C ARG A 38 3.35 11.51 4.66
N GLN A 39 4.32 10.66 4.34
CA GLN A 39 5.21 10.93 3.23
C GLN A 39 4.52 10.54 1.92
N VAL A 40 4.60 11.44 0.94
CA VAL A 40 4.11 11.17 -0.41
C VAL A 40 5.16 10.37 -1.15
N TYR A 41 4.74 9.24 -1.72
CA TYR A 41 5.58 8.41 -2.58
C TYR A 41 5.10 8.55 -4.01
N THR A 42 5.98 9.06 -4.87
CA THR A 42 5.69 9.17 -6.30
C THR A 42 5.68 7.78 -6.94
N TYR A 43 5.13 7.68 -8.14
CA TYR A 43 5.17 6.42 -8.88
C TYR A 43 6.61 5.92 -9.04
N GLU A 44 7.54 6.82 -9.35
CA GLU A 44 8.95 6.46 -9.52
C GLU A 44 9.56 5.94 -8.23
N MET A 45 9.26 6.59 -7.11
CA MET A 45 9.74 6.15 -5.79
C MET A 45 9.23 4.76 -5.44
N ILE A 46 7.96 4.49 -5.72
CA ILE A 46 7.37 3.19 -5.47
C ILE A 46 8.02 2.13 -6.37
N MET A 47 8.19 2.45 -7.64
CA MET A 47 8.84 1.54 -8.59
C MET A 47 10.24 1.17 -8.13
N TYR A 48 11.01 2.17 -7.75
CA TYR A 48 12.39 1.95 -7.29
C TYR A 48 12.41 1.11 -6.01
N SER A 49 11.55 1.43 -5.05
CA SER A 49 11.56 0.77 -3.75
C SER A 49 11.03 -0.66 -3.79
N VAL A 50 10.03 -0.92 -4.63
CA VAL A 50 9.33 -2.22 -4.66
C VAL A 50 9.84 -3.11 -5.77
N TRP A 51 10.10 -2.57 -6.94
CA TRP A 51 10.59 -3.35 -8.08
C TRP A 51 12.08 -3.19 -8.33
N HIS A 52 12.73 -2.22 -7.66
CA HIS A 52 14.16 -1.92 -7.88
C HIS A 52 14.46 -1.58 -9.34
N ASP A 53 13.54 -0.86 -9.97
CA ASP A 53 13.59 -0.58 -11.38
C ASP A 53 13.36 0.91 -11.62
N ASP A 54 13.77 1.36 -12.81
CA ASP A 54 13.56 2.74 -13.23
C ASP A 54 12.12 2.95 -13.67
N PHE A 55 11.76 4.21 -13.94
CA PHE A 55 10.44 4.59 -14.36
C PHE A 55 9.99 3.82 -15.60
N SER A 56 8.77 3.29 -15.55
CA SER A 56 8.13 2.58 -16.65
C SER A 56 6.63 2.87 -16.63
N PHE A 57 6.08 3.23 -17.76
CA PHE A 57 4.63 3.44 -17.86
C PHE A 57 3.85 2.18 -17.53
N TYR A 58 4.39 1.04 -17.87
CA TYR A 58 3.78 -0.25 -17.52
C TYR A 58 3.65 -0.41 -15.99
N LEU A 59 4.71 -0.09 -15.25
CA LEU A 59 4.69 -0.21 -13.81
C LEU A 59 3.77 0.82 -13.16
N ARG A 60 3.61 1.99 -13.77
CA ARG A 60 2.67 2.99 -13.26
C ARG A 60 1.25 2.43 -13.22
N ASN A 61 0.82 1.75 -14.28
CA ASN A 61 -0.48 1.12 -14.32
C ASN A 61 -0.57 -0.05 -13.33
N ALA A 62 0.51 -0.81 -13.20
CA ALA A 62 0.58 -1.91 -12.24
C ALA A 62 0.42 -1.39 -10.81
N ILE A 63 1.09 -0.29 -10.47
CA ILE A 63 0.96 0.32 -9.14
C ILE A 63 -0.48 0.72 -8.87
N SER A 64 -1.13 1.38 -9.81
CA SER A 64 -2.52 1.79 -9.66
C SER A 64 -3.44 0.59 -9.43
N SER A 65 -3.21 -0.50 -10.16
CA SER A 65 -3.97 -1.74 -10.00
C SER A 65 -3.74 -2.37 -8.63
N HIS A 66 -2.49 -2.42 -8.18
CA HIS A 66 -2.18 -2.97 -6.84
C HIS A 66 -2.82 -2.13 -5.75
N ILE A 67 -2.79 -0.81 -5.86
CA ILE A 67 -3.43 0.08 -4.89
C ILE A 67 -4.95 -0.15 -4.86
N SER A 68 -5.57 -0.27 -6.03
CA SER A 68 -7.00 -0.53 -6.13
C SER A 68 -7.37 -1.85 -5.43
N ASN A 69 -6.62 -2.91 -5.71
CA ASN A 69 -6.85 -4.21 -5.08
C ASN A 69 -6.60 -4.18 -3.59
N LEU A 70 -5.55 -3.47 -3.17
CA LEU A 70 -5.21 -3.30 -1.77
C LEU A 70 -6.34 -2.60 -1.01
N ARG A 71 -6.88 -1.52 -1.57
CA ARG A 71 -8.02 -0.82 -0.97
C ARG A 71 -9.23 -1.73 -0.81
N LYS A 72 -9.51 -2.55 -1.83
CA LYS A 72 -10.62 -3.50 -1.75
C LYS A 72 -10.43 -4.52 -0.64
N LYS A 73 -9.22 -5.05 -0.50
CA LYS A 73 -8.91 -6.03 0.52
C LYS A 73 -8.95 -5.44 1.93
N LEU A 74 -8.60 -4.17 2.08
CA LEU A 74 -8.61 -3.49 3.38
C LEU A 74 -9.98 -2.90 3.75
N LYS A 75 -10.99 -3.10 2.92
CA LYS A 75 -12.31 -2.51 3.14
C LYS A 75 -13.01 -3.00 4.41
N SER A 76 -12.64 -4.18 4.90
CA SER A 76 -13.20 -4.68 6.15
C SER A 76 -12.74 -3.88 7.36
N SER A 77 -11.65 -3.12 7.24
CA SER A 77 -11.29 -2.11 8.23
C SER A 77 -12.03 -0.82 7.88
N GLU A 78 -12.69 -0.20 8.86
CA GLU A 78 -13.44 1.03 8.65
C GLU A 78 -12.60 2.16 8.08
N THR A 79 -11.31 2.19 8.42
CA THR A 79 -10.46 3.33 8.12
C THR A 79 -9.25 3.00 7.26
N ALA A 80 -8.80 1.75 7.25
CA ALA A 80 -7.53 1.41 6.61
C ALA A 80 -7.49 1.77 5.12
N SER A 81 -8.56 1.45 4.38
CA SER A 81 -8.61 1.74 2.95
C SER A 81 -8.68 3.25 2.66
N GLU A 82 -9.27 4.01 3.58
CA GLU A 82 -9.38 5.47 3.44
C GLU A 82 -8.07 6.18 3.72
N HIS A 83 -7.20 5.56 4.49
CA HIS A 83 -5.91 6.15 4.84
C HIS A 83 -4.88 6.05 3.71
N ILE A 84 -5.12 5.21 2.71
CA ILE A 84 -4.30 5.18 1.49
C ILE A 84 -4.85 6.26 0.56
N LYS A 85 -4.17 7.40 0.53
CA LYS A 85 -4.64 8.58 -0.20
C LYS A 85 -3.91 8.72 -1.53
N SER A 86 -4.67 9.00 -2.58
CA SER A 86 -4.11 9.31 -3.89
C SER A 86 -3.76 10.79 -3.93
N ILE A 87 -2.56 11.10 -4.36
CA ILE A 87 -2.15 12.47 -4.67
C ILE A 87 -2.17 12.57 -6.18
N ARG A 88 -3.19 13.20 -6.70
CA ARG A 88 -3.51 13.19 -8.13
C ARG A 88 -2.30 13.60 -8.99
N GLY A 89 -1.95 12.73 -9.93
CA GLY A 89 -0.85 12.96 -10.85
C GLY A 89 0.54 12.80 -10.25
N ILE A 90 0.64 12.49 -8.94
CA ILE A 90 1.92 12.42 -8.24
C ILE A 90 2.20 11.02 -7.68
N GLY A 91 1.30 10.49 -6.87
CA GLY A 91 1.50 9.19 -6.24
C GLY A 91 0.53 8.94 -5.10
N TYR A 92 1.03 8.36 -4.04
CA TYR A 92 0.21 7.92 -2.91
C TYR A 92 0.88 8.23 -1.59
N LYS A 93 0.07 8.28 -0.54
CA LYS A 93 0.56 8.36 0.84
C LYS A 93 -0.40 7.62 1.78
N PHE A 94 0.11 7.23 2.93
CA PHE A 94 -0.71 6.69 4.02
C PHE A 94 -0.76 7.73 5.12
N GLU A 95 -1.97 8.16 5.46
CA GLU A 95 -2.15 9.19 6.47
C GLU A 95 -3.33 8.87 7.38
N VAL A 96 -3.03 8.80 8.66
CA VAL A 96 -4.04 8.58 9.69
C VAL A 96 -4.57 9.90 10.22
#